data_d850da6ad86fb1cea8ca337945bba838
#
_entry.id   d850da6ad86fb1cea8ca337945bba838
#
_cell.length_a   1.000
_cell.length_b   1.000
_cell.length_c   1.000
_cell.angle_alpha   90.00
_cell.angle_beta   90.00
_cell.angle_gamma   90.00
#
_symmetry.space_group_name_H-M   'P 1'
#
loop_
_entity.id
_entity.type
_entity.pdbx_description
1 polymer ?
#
loop_
_entity_poly.entity_id
_entity_poly.type
_entity_poly.pdbx_seq_one_letter_code
_entity_poly.pdbx_strand_id
1 'polypeptide(L)'
;MDLKPTNNQQIYYQPKDVWVGDIMPYAQDSKFYIYHQRDKRIHGPITDPFGWSLATTTDFVHYDDYGEVLKRGSDQDWDQFVYAGSVFEANGKIHAFYTGFNKEFLKEGKTSQILLHATSNDFVHWTKSKNALKLEPQPSYDNRNWRDPSVIWDDTKKEYLLILGARKGQDKHKLTGRLVKYTSKDLENWQFEGDFWAPNLYTMFEMPQLFKMGDWWYLVYSEYSIKNKVFYRMSKSLNGPWVKPKDEAFDGRAYYAARTAFDGKRRVLFGWVPTKVGLNDMNNYEWGGTFVPQEIYQRADNTLGVRPVAEICAAFANKREIPPQELQTTDTLEEKELIKDTGEHFYFHTKISFSKSVSDFSIRLYRNPATDESYEFRFNLDESCLTLDKNPCYRWYQMMSKGLNRPIDLKAGKEYDLKVIVDDNILTIYLDGTALNARVYHKFGHTLSVTVTNGTLQLDQIEFSNDYRK
;
A
#
# COMPACT_ATOMS: atom_id res chain seq x y z
N MET A 1 10.67 9.90 23.89
CA MET A 1 11.57 10.32 22.78
C MET A 1 10.67 10.68 21.63
N ASP A 2 10.72 11.93 21.17
CA ASP A 2 9.99 12.34 19.97
C ASP A 2 10.67 11.71 18.77
N LEU A 3 10.08 10.61 18.26
CA LEU A 3 10.58 9.89 17.09
C LEU A 3 10.10 10.61 15.82
N LYS A 4 10.75 11.73 15.50
CA LYS A 4 10.51 12.43 14.25
C LYS A 4 10.98 11.58 13.06
N PRO A 5 10.31 11.69 11.91
CA PRO A 5 10.81 11.07 10.68
C PRO A 5 12.23 11.52 10.42
N THR A 6 13.12 10.60 10.13
CA THR A 6 14.51 10.92 9.78
C THR A 6 14.64 11.61 8.43
N ASN A 7 13.59 11.61 7.61
CA ASN A 7 13.48 12.20 6.26
C ASN A 7 14.65 11.84 5.34
N ASN A 8 15.14 10.62 5.42
CA ASN A 8 16.23 10.14 4.58
C ASN A 8 15.75 9.62 3.22
N GLN A 9 14.42 9.52 3.01
CA GLN A 9 13.85 9.07 1.75
C GLN A 9 14.17 10.04 0.62
N GLN A 10 14.77 9.54 -0.44
CA GLN A 10 15.07 10.29 -1.66
C GLN A 10 14.18 9.90 -2.82
N ILE A 11 13.74 8.67 -2.88
CA ILE A 11 12.98 8.07 -3.97
C ILE A 11 11.47 8.25 -3.71
N TYR A 12 11.02 7.76 -2.56
CA TYR A 12 9.61 7.78 -2.19
C TYR A 12 9.20 9.08 -1.51
N TYR A 13 7.95 9.47 -1.70
CA TYR A 13 7.43 10.72 -1.14
C TYR A 13 7.23 10.60 0.37
N GLN A 14 7.96 11.44 1.09
CA GLN A 14 7.86 11.60 2.53
C GLN A 14 7.91 13.08 2.88
N PRO A 15 6.79 13.71 3.31
CA PRO A 15 6.80 15.09 3.75
C PRO A 15 7.68 15.28 5.01
N LYS A 16 8.23 16.48 5.14
CA LYS A 16 9.12 16.78 6.26
C LYS A 16 8.39 16.73 7.60
N ASP A 17 9.00 16.10 8.60
CA ASP A 17 8.56 16.04 10.00
C ASP A 17 7.15 15.41 10.24
N VAL A 18 6.62 14.66 9.27
CA VAL A 18 5.33 13.97 9.41
C VAL A 18 5.38 12.59 8.77
N TRP A 19 4.48 11.69 9.19
CA TRP A 19 4.24 10.41 8.54
C TRP A 19 3.00 10.49 7.66
N VAL A 20 3.06 9.86 6.49
CA VAL A 20 1.92 9.75 5.57
C VAL A 20 0.97 8.69 6.10
N GLY A 21 -0.29 9.08 6.29
CA GLY A 21 -1.40 8.16 6.57
C GLY A 21 -2.16 7.76 5.30
N ASP A 22 -3.43 7.45 5.47
CA ASP A 22 -4.28 6.96 4.39
C ASP A 22 -4.34 7.94 3.22
N ILE A 23 -4.36 7.39 2.00
CA ILE A 23 -4.26 8.16 0.78
C ILE A 23 -5.57 8.03 -0.02
N MET A 24 -6.11 9.17 -0.43
CA MET A 24 -7.29 9.31 -1.27
C MET A 24 -6.87 9.87 -2.64
N PRO A 25 -6.40 9.00 -3.55
CA PRO A 25 -5.87 9.45 -4.82
C PRO A 25 -6.99 9.82 -5.80
N TYR A 26 -6.72 10.83 -6.61
CA TYR A 26 -7.50 11.18 -7.78
C TYR A 26 -6.55 11.47 -8.94
N ALA A 27 -6.99 11.29 -10.19
CA ALA A 27 -6.18 11.59 -11.37
C ALA A 27 -7.01 12.24 -12.44
N GLN A 28 -6.45 13.27 -13.06
CA GLN A 28 -7.01 13.98 -14.20
C GLN A 28 -5.87 14.50 -15.07
N ASP A 29 -6.02 14.43 -16.41
CA ASP A 29 -5.07 14.97 -17.38
C ASP A 29 -3.61 14.54 -17.17
N SER A 30 -3.40 13.26 -16.87
CA SER A 30 -2.09 12.65 -16.55
C SER A 30 -1.44 13.19 -15.28
N LYS A 31 -2.16 13.97 -14.47
CA LYS A 31 -1.72 14.47 -13.16
C LYS A 31 -2.42 13.71 -12.05
N PHE A 32 -1.66 13.28 -11.05
CA PHE A 32 -2.17 12.64 -9.86
C PHE A 32 -2.27 13.64 -8.71
N TYR A 33 -3.42 13.64 -8.05
CA TYR A 33 -3.73 14.40 -6.85
C TYR A 33 -3.74 13.44 -5.68
N ILE A 34 -2.78 13.59 -4.77
CA ILE A 34 -2.50 12.68 -3.68
C ILE A 34 -2.98 13.34 -2.39
N TYR A 35 -4.29 13.22 -2.09
CA TYR A 35 -4.79 13.63 -0.79
C TYR A 35 -4.36 12.60 0.25
N HIS A 36 -3.85 13.06 1.38
CA HIS A 36 -3.35 12.16 2.41
C HIS A 36 -3.42 12.80 3.79
N GLN A 37 -3.47 11.96 4.80
CA GLN A 37 -3.36 12.38 6.18
C GLN A 37 -1.87 12.56 6.55
N ARG A 38 -1.60 13.48 7.48
CA ARG A 38 -0.27 13.74 8.03
C ARG A 38 -0.27 13.56 9.53
N ASP A 39 0.43 12.55 10.00
CA ASP A 39 0.57 12.25 11.41
C ASP A 39 1.86 12.86 11.96
N LYS A 40 1.73 13.85 12.83
CA LYS A 40 2.87 14.53 13.49
C LYS A 40 3.44 13.72 14.65
N ARG A 41 2.64 12.81 15.22
CA ARG A 41 2.99 11.96 16.36
C ARG A 41 3.56 12.69 17.57
N ILE A 42 3.12 13.91 17.85
CA ILE A 42 3.57 14.68 19.02
C ILE A 42 3.25 13.89 20.31
N HIS A 43 2.09 13.25 20.34
CA HIS A 43 1.60 12.46 21.48
C HIS A 43 1.42 10.96 21.16
N GLY A 44 1.97 10.50 20.04
CA GLY A 44 1.84 9.14 19.53
C GLY A 44 1.01 9.04 18.24
N PRO A 45 0.91 7.84 17.62
CA PRO A 45 0.18 7.65 16.37
C PRO A 45 -1.31 8.00 16.49
N ILE A 46 -1.85 8.76 15.52
CA ILE A 46 -3.28 9.14 15.41
C ILE A 46 -3.80 9.88 16.66
N THR A 47 -2.96 10.61 17.36
CA THR A 47 -3.39 11.34 18.56
C THR A 47 -3.62 12.83 18.31
N ASP A 48 -2.90 13.39 17.35
CA ASP A 48 -3.00 14.81 16.99
C ASP A 48 -4.00 14.98 15.84
N PRO A 49 -5.02 15.86 15.99
CA PRO A 49 -6.03 16.08 14.96
C PRO A 49 -5.44 16.57 13.63
N PHE A 50 -5.98 16.09 12.50
CA PHE A 50 -5.52 16.41 11.16
C PHE A 50 -6.68 16.53 10.15
N GLY A 51 -6.43 17.32 9.10
CA GLY A 51 -7.19 17.33 7.86
C GLY A 51 -6.53 16.52 6.75
N TRP A 52 -6.96 16.72 5.49
CA TRP A 52 -6.25 16.19 4.35
C TRP A 52 -5.27 17.20 3.80
N SER A 53 -4.05 16.76 3.60
CA SER A 53 -3.02 17.46 2.83
C SER A 53 -3.03 16.98 1.38
N LEU A 54 -2.51 17.79 0.47
CA LEU A 54 -2.41 17.48 -0.95
C LEU A 54 -0.96 17.56 -1.41
N ALA A 55 -0.54 16.54 -2.13
CA ALA A 55 0.61 16.61 -3.04
C ALA A 55 0.15 16.26 -4.46
N THR A 56 0.83 16.78 -5.47
CA THR A 56 0.57 16.41 -6.87
C THR A 56 1.84 15.97 -7.57
N THR A 57 1.68 15.08 -8.55
CA THR A 57 2.78 14.59 -9.39
C THR A 57 2.26 14.16 -10.76
N THR A 58 3.14 14.15 -11.75
CA THR A 58 2.90 13.55 -13.07
C THR A 58 3.79 12.35 -13.32
N ASP A 59 4.85 12.17 -12.51
CA ASP A 59 5.93 11.21 -12.74
C ASP A 59 6.37 10.42 -11.50
N PHE A 60 5.81 10.69 -10.32
CA PHE A 60 6.20 10.07 -9.05
C PHE A 60 7.68 10.27 -8.64
N VAL A 61 8.36 11.22 -9.30
CA VAL A 61 9.72 11.67 -9.00
C VAL A 61 9.68 13.07 -8.41
N HIS A 62 8.90 13.95 -9.05
CA HIS A 62 8.71 15.34 -8.63
C HIS A 62 7.31 15.53 -8.03
N TYR A 63 7.28 16.25 -6.92
CA TYR A 63 6.04 16.49 -6.18
C TYR A 63 5.89 17.97 -5.84
N ASP A 64 4.70 18.52 -6.10
CA ASP A 64 4.27 19.81 -5.56
C ASP A 64 3.47 19.57 -4.29
N ASP A 65 3.91 20.11 -3.16
CA ASP A 65 3.26 19.95 -1.86
C ASP A 65 2.48 21.22 -1.49
N TYR A 66 1.15 21.07 -1.35
CA TYR A 66 0.23 22.18 -1.03
C TYR A 66 -0.08 22.29 0.48
N GLY A 67 0.44 21.38 1.30
CA GLY A 67 0.07 21.30 2.70
C GLY A 67 -1.38 20.89 2.93
N GLU A 68 -1.98 21.27 4.06
CA GLU A 68 -3.36 20.91 4.41
C GLU A 68 -4.38 21.74 3.60
N VAL A 69 -5.19 21.07 2.79
CA VAL A 69 -6.18 21.68 1.89
C VAL A 69 -7.63 21.46 2.37
N LEU A 70 -8.02 20.24 2.76
CA LEU A 70 -9.30 19.99 3.43
C LEU A 70 -9.07 20.04 4.94
N LYS A 71 -9.33 21.21 5.52
CA LYS A 71 -9.05 21.47 6.93
C LYS A 71 -9.98 20.67 7.85
N ARG A 72 -9.46 20.25 9.00
CA ARG A 72 -10.26 19.66 10.06
C ARG A 72 -11.29 20.67 10.63
N GLY A 73 -12.29 20.17 11.34
CA GLY A 73 -13.18 20.99 12.18
C GLY A 73 -12.56 21.33 13.52
N SER A 74 -13.36 21.97 14.38
CA SER A 74 -13.01 22.20 15.78
C SER A 74 -13.07 20.91 16.60
N ASP A 75 -12.69 20.98 17.87
CA ASP A 75 -12.77 19.83 18.77
C ASP A 75 -14.23 19.45 19.14
N GLN A 76 -15.22 20.28 18.79
CA GLN A 76 -16.65 20.03 18.96
C GLN A 76 -17.32 19.54 17.68
N ASP A 77 -16.62 19.52 16.54
CA ASP A 77 -17.17 19.07 15.26
C ASP A 77 -16.93 17.58 15.06
N TRP A 78 -17.75 16.94 14.22
CA TRP A 78 -17.52 15.52 13.86
C TRP A 78 -16.18 15.28 13.19
N ASP A 79 -15.73 16.22 12.38
CA ASP A 79 -14.46 16.14 11.71
C ASP A 79 -13.31 16.81 12.48
N GLN A 80 -13.27 16.60 13.80
CA GLN A 80 -12.08 16.84 14.60
C GLN A 80 -10.86 16.20 13.92
N PHE A 81 -11.01 14.97 13.43
CA PHE A 81 -10.11 14.30 12.50
C PHE A 81 -10.84 14.08 11.18
N VAL A 82 -10.20 14.43 10.07
CA VAL A 82 -10.66 14.08 8.73
C VAL A 82 -10.06 12.74 8.34
N TYR A 83 -10.79 11.66 8.61
CA TYR A 83 -10.38 10.32 8.26
C TYR A 83 -10.55 10.06 6.76
N ALA A 84 -10.23 8.85 6.31
CA ALA A 84 -10.21 8.51 4.90
C ALA A 84 -11.57 8.65 4.19
N GLY A 85 -11.48 8.77 2.89
CA GLY A 85 -12.63 8.97 2.02
C GLY A 85 -12.24 8.80 0.55
N SER A 86 -12.99 9.41 -0.36
CA SER A 86 -12.70 9.39 -1.80
C SER A 86 -12.95 10.74 -2.44
N VAL A 87 -12.21 11.00 -3.51
CA VAL A 87 -12.35 12.18 -4.36
C VAL A 87 -12.80 11.74 -5.75
N PHE A 88 -13.75 12.44 -6.34
CA PHE A 88 -14.20 12.20 -7.71
C PHE A 88 -14.82 13.47 -8.30
N GLU A 89 -14.93 13.51 -9.62
CA GLU A 89 -15.57 14.61 -10.34
C GLU A 89 -16.99 14.23 -10.76
N ALA A 90 -17.92 15.13 -10.52
CA ALA A 90 -19.29 15.03 -11.00
C ALA A 90 -19.93 16.41 -11.13
N ASN A 91 -20.81 16.58 -12.12
CA ASN A 91 -21.59 17.81 -12.33
C ASN A 91 -20.71 19.08 -12.39
N GLY A 92 -19.49 18.98 -12.96
CA GLY A 92 -18.55 20.09 -13.09
C GLY A 92 -17.90 20.54 -11.78
N LYS A 93 -17.93 19.71 -10.74
CA LYS A 93 -17.27 19.95 -9.45
C LYS A 93 -16.48 18.73 -9.00
N ILE A 94 -15.49 18.98 -8.17
CA ILE A 94 -14.76 17.96 -7.45
C ILE A 94 -15.44 17.72 -6.12
N HIS A 95 -15.76 16.47 -5.81
CA HIS A 95 -16.42 16.04 -4.58
C HIS A 95 -15.47 15.22 -3.72
N ALA A 96 -15.43 15.50 -2.42
CA ALA A 96 -14.83 14.67 -1.40
C ALA A 96 -15.93 14.12 -0.48
N PHE A 97 -16.05 12.81 -0.42
CA PHE A 97 -16.81 12.12 0.62
C PHE A 97 -15.79 11.54 1.60
N TYR A 98 -15.89 11.89 2.87
CA TYR A 98 -14.89 11.53 3.87
C TYR A 98 -15.53 11.14 5.20
N THR A 99 -14.76 10.51 6.04
CA THR A 99 -15.17 10.17 7.40
C THR A 99 -14.74 11.27 8.34
N GLY A 100 -15.69 11.87 9.02
CA GLY A 100 -15.44 12.68 10.20
C GLY A 100 -15.33 11.79 11.43
N PHE A 101 -14.29 11.99 12.23
CA PHE A 101 -14.08 11.30 13.49
C PHE A 101 -13.84 12.28 14.62
N ASN A 102 -14.57 12.08 15.73
CA ASN A 102 -14.37 12.84 16.96
C ASN A 102 -14.12 11.87 18.12
N LYS A 103 -12.92 11.92 18.69
CA LYS A 103 -12.50 11.02 19.76
C LYS A 103 -13.22 11.33 21.10
N GLU A 104 -13.65 12.57 21.32
CA GLU A 104 -14.37 12.96 22.53
C GLU A 104 -15.79 12.40 22.50
N PHE A 105 -16.45 12.40 21.35
CA PHE A 105 -17.78 11.80 21.18
C PHE A 105 -17.77 10.30 21.51
N LEU A 106 -16.67 9.61 21.19
CA LEU A 106 -16.50 8.22 21.59
C LEU A 106 -16.51 8.05 23.11
N LYS A 107 -15.81 8.93 23.84
CA LYS A 107 -15.79 8.92 25.32
C LYS A 107 -17.17 9.22 25.93
N GLU A 108 -17.96 10.06 25.25
CA GLU A 108 -19.30 10.45 25.66
C GLU A 108 -20.37 9.41 25.26
N GLY A 109 -19.99 8.31 24.61
CA GLY A 109 -20.91 7.28 24.12
C GLY A 109 -21.76 7.72 22.91
N LYS A 110 -21.39 8.83 22.27
CA LYS A 110 -22.02 9.33 21.05
C LYS A 110 -21.46 8.64 19.81
N THR A 111 -22.16 8.76 18.69
CA THR A 111 -21.63 8.38 17.38
C THR A 111 -20.35 9.16 17.11
N SER A 112 -19.23 8.45 16.92
CA SER A 112 -17.90 9.04 16.74
C SER A 112 -17.45 9.11 15.29
N GLN A 113 -18.03 8.31 14.41
CA GLN A 113 -17.72 8.27 12.98
C GLN A 113 -18.97 8.48 12.15
N ILE A 114 -18.95 9.46 11.27
CA ILE A 114 -20.01 9.73 10.29
C ILE A 114 -19.40 10.10 8.95
N LEU A 115 -20.17 9.96 7.86
CA LEU A 115 -19.71 10.42 6.55
C LEU A 115 -20.11 11.87 6.33
N LEU A 116 -19.18 12.65 5.81
CA LEU A 116 -19.28 14.06 5.50
C LEU A 116 -18.92 14.33 4.04
N HIS A 117 -19.25 15.52 3.55
CA HIS A 117 -19.07 15.92 2.17
C HIS A 117 -18.50 17.33 2.05
N ALA A 118 -17.61 17.51 1.07
CA ALA A 118 -17.09 18.81 0.66
C ALA A 118 -16.96 18.88 -0.86
N THR A 119 -16.93 20.08 -1.41
CA THR A 119 -16.71 20.32 -2.84
C THR A 119 -15.59 21.30 -3.09
N SER A 120 -14.96 21.18 -4.26
CA SER A 120 -13.93 22.09 -4.74
C SER A 120 -14.13 22.36 -6.24
N ASN A 121 -13.63 23.52 -6.71
CA ASN A 121 -13.56 23.83 -8.14
C ASN A 121 -12.11 23.74 -8.69
N ASP A 122 -11.10 23.57 -7.82
CA ASP A 122 -9.70 23.69 -8.16
C ASP A 122 -8.78 22.67 -7.46
N PHE A 123 -9.37 21.65 -6.81
CA PHE A 123 -8.66 20.61 -6.04
C PHE A 123 -7.98 21.08 -4.74
N VAL A 124 -7.85 22.38 -4.51
CA VAL A 124 -7.10 22.95 -3.39
C VAL A 124 -8.03 23.61 -2.37
N HIS A 125 -9.02 24.39 -2.84
CA HIS A 125 -9.94 25.11 -1.98
C HIS A 125 -11.24 24.33 -1.81
N TRP A 126 -11.49 23.85 -0.59
CA TRP A 126 -12.63 23.00 -0.27
C TRP A 126 -13.69 23.75 0.52
N THR A 127 -14.93 23.57 0.12
CA THR A 127 -16.13 24.06 0.84
C THR A 127 -16.88 22.87 1.41
N LYS A 128 -16.94 22.76 2.74
CA LYS A 128 -17.74 21.76 3.44
C LYS A 128 -19.22 22.03 3.25
N SER A 129 -20.01 21.00 3.02
CA SER A 129 -21.46 21.13 2.84
C SER A 129 -22.12 21.62 4.12
N LYS A 130 -22.86 22.73 4.04
CA LYS A 130 -23.54 23.34 5.21
C LYS A 130 -24.67 22.47 5.76
N ASN A 131 -25.43 21.85 4.88
CA ASN A 131 -26.42 20.83 5.22
C ASN A 131 -25.74 19.48 5.18
N ALA A 132 -24.75 19.31 6.05
CA ALA A 132 -23.85 18.19 6.01
C ALA A 132 -24.60 16.90 5.74
N LEU A 133 -24.20 16.22 4.67
CA LEU A 133 -24.57 14.85 4.43
C LEU A 133 -24.04 14.05 5.63
N LYS A 134 -24.85 13.94 6.66
CA LYS A 134 -24.49 13.20 7.88
C LYS A 134 -25.02 11.78 7.72
N LEU A 135 -24.28 10.94 7.00
CA LEU A 135 -24.64 9.55 6.91
C LEU A 135 -24.09 8.82 8.14
N GLU A 136 -24.97 8.72 9.13
CA GLU A 136 -24.69 8.07 10.41
C GLU A 136 -24.76 6.54 10.30
N PRO A 137 -24.10 5.81 11.22
CA PRO A 137 -24.28 4.38 11.35
C PRO A 137 -25.74 4.00 11.52
N GLN A 138 -26.21 3.04 10.74
CA GLN A 138 -27.56 2.54 10.81
C GLN A 138 -27.78 1.64 12.04
N PRO A 139 -29.00 1.49 12.55
CA PRO A 139 -29.31 0.56 13.64
C PRO A 139 -28.73 -0.83 13.36
N SER A 140 -28.23 -1.51 14.36
CA SER A 140 -27.51 -2.80 14.32
C SER A 140 -26.06 -2.78 13.82
N TYR A 141 -25.56 -1.63 13.34
CA TYR A 141 -24.14 -1.47 13.01
C TYR A 141 -23.37 -0.81 14.16
N ASP A 142 -22.06 -1.03 14.18
CA ASP A 142 -21.15 -0.46 15.19
C ASP A 142 -20.92 1.04 14.90
N ASN A 143 -21.26 1.89 15.86
CA ASN A 143 -21.10 3.35 15.75
C ASN A 143 -19.64 3.84 15.83
N ARG A 144 -18.68 2.95 16.00
CA ARG A 144 -17.23 3.22 16.04
C ARG A 144 -16.51 2.72 14.80
N ASN A 145 -17.20 2.00 13.92
CA ASN A 145 -16.63 1.38 12.73
C ASN A 145 -17.54 1.62 11.52
N TRP A 146 -17.52 2.87 11.03
CA TRP A 146 -18.35 3.36 9.92
C TRP A 146 -17.53 4.39 9.13
N ARG A 147 -16.73 3.93 8.16
CA ARG A 147 -15.72 4.79 7.56
C ARG A 147 -15.30 4.43 6.16
N ASP A 148 -14.46 5.30 5.59
CA ASP A 148 -13.71 5.14 4.34
C ASP A 148 -14.63 5.06 3.10
N PRO A 149 -15.55 6.02 2.90
CA PRO A 149 -16.46 5.98 1.77
C PRO A 149 -15.72 6.03 0.44
N SER A 150 -16.24 5.28 -0.53
CA SER A 150 -15.82 5.32 -1.93
C SER A 150 -17.03 5.42 -2.81
N VAL A 151 -17.03 6.40 -3.72
CA VAL A 151 -18.17 6.68 -4.63
C VAL A 151 -17.76 6.36 -6.06
N ILE A 152 -18.67 5.70 -6.77
CA ILE A 152 -18.58 5.47 -8.22
C ILE A 152 -19.92 5.76 -8.89
N TRP A 153 -19.90 6.00 -10.19
CA TRP A 153 -21.10 6.04 -11.01
C TRP A 153 -21.45 4.63 -11.53
N ASP A 154 -22.68 4.19 -11.30
CA ASP A 154 -23.23 2.96 -11.90
C ASP A 154 -23.95 3.30 -13.20
N ASP A 155 -23.29 3.06 -14.33
CA ASP A 155 -23.85 3.33 -15.65
C ASP A 155 -25.11 2.51 -15.96
N THR A 156 -25.25 1.34 -15.36
CA THR A 156 -26.39 0.45 -15.59
C THR A 156 -27.65 1.01 -14.95
N LYS A 157 -27.52 1.47 -13.69
CA LYS A 157 -28.65 1.99 -12.91
C LYS A 157 -28.82 3.50 -13.04
N LYS A 158 -27.82 4.20 -13.62
CA LYS A 158 -27.79 5.68 -13.71
C LYS A 158 -27.91 6.34 -12.35
N GLU A 159 -27.09 5.87 -11.41
CA GLU A 159 -27.02 6.37 -10.04
C GLU A 159 -25.60 6.30 -9.50
N TYR A 160 -25.31 7.10 -8.48
CA TYR A 160 -24.08 6.99 -7.70
C TYR A 160 -24.22 5.87 -6.68
N LEU A 161 -23.18 5.04 -6.59
CA LEU A 161 -23.02 4.01 -5.58
C LEU A 161 -21.90 4.43 -4.62
N LEU A 162 -22.23 4.58 -3.34
CA LEU A 162 -21.27 4.76 -2.26
C LEU A 162 -21.17 3.47 -1.47
N ILE A 163 -19.95 2.96 -1.31
CA ILE A 163 -19.62 1.85 -0.41
C ILE A 163 -18.71 2.35 0.71
N LEU A 164 -18.81 1.74 1.89
CA LEU A 164 -17.95 2.05 3.03
C LEU A 164 -17.76 0.81 3.90
N GLY A 165 -16.70 0.85 4.73
CA GLY A 165 -16.44 -0.18 5.72
C GLY A 165 -17.34 -0.03 6.95
N ALA A 166 -17.90 -1.15 7.41
CA ALA A 166 -18.77 -1.21 8.57
C ALA A 166 -18.61 -2.53 9.34
N ARG A 167 -19.18 -2.59 10.54
CA ARG A 167 -19.32 -3.82 11.34
C ARG A 167 -20.75 -3.99 11.82
N LYS A 168 -21.18 -5.24 11.97
CA LYS A 168 -22.48 -5.54 12.57
C LYS A 168 -22.32 -5.89 14.05
N GLY A 169 -23.07 -5.18 14.90
CA GLY A 169 -22.98 -5.32 16.36
C GLY A 169 -21.73 -4.72 16.98
N GLN A 170 -21.66 -4.76 18.31
CA GLN A 170 -20.61 -4.07 19.10
C GLN A 170 -19.46 -4.98 19.55
N ASP A 171 -19.58 -6.31 19.33
CA ASP A 171 -18.58 -7.28 19.77
C ASP A 171 -17.34 -7.23 18.86
N LYS A 172 -16.27 -6.60 19.34
CA LYS A 172 -15.01 -6.40 18.59
C LYS A 172 -14.24 -7.70 18.28
N HIS A 173 -14.60 -8.81 18.92
CA HIS A 173 -13.95 -10.11 18.70
C HIS A 173 -14.62 -10.93 17.59
N LYS A 174 -15.79 -10.54 17.14
CA LYS A 174 -16.50 -11.25 16.06
C LYS A 174 -16.05 -10.76 14.68
N LEU A 175 -15.98 -11.69 13.73
CA LEU A 175 -15.65 -11.43 12.33
C LEU A 175 -16.91 -10.94 11.59
N THR A 176 -17.41 -9.76 11.98
CA THR A 176 -18.65 -9.17 11.47
C THR A 176 -18.42 -7.98 10.56
N GLY A 177 -17.17 -7.78 10.12
CA GLY A 177 -16.82 -6.76 9.13
C GLY A 177 -17.55 -6.97 7.81
N ARG A 178 -17.96 -5.88 7.20
CA ARG A 178 -18.71 -5.85 5.94
C ARG A 178 -18.54 -4.54 5.23
N LEU A 179 -18.90 -4.53 3.97
CA LEU A 179 -19.13 -3.31 3.21
C LEU A 179 -20.63 -3.08 3.13
N VAL A 180 -21.05 -1.85 3.40
CA VAL A 180 -22.43 -1.42 3.23
C VAL A 180 -22.51 -0.42 2.08
N LYS A 181 -23.71 -0.17 1.58
CA LYS A 181 -23.91 0.72 0.43
C LYS A 181 -25.05 1.71 0.62
N TYR A 182 -24.85 2.84 0.00
CA TYR A 182 -25.87 3.85 -0.28
C TYR A 182 -25.96 4.10 -1.77
N THR A 183 -27.11 4.56 -2.24
CA THR A 183 -27.30 5.02 -3.62
C THR A 183 -27.86 6.45 -3.64
N SER A 184 -27.53 7.21 -4.69
CA SER A 184 -28.03 8.56 -4.92
C SER A 184 -28.08 8.88 -6.40
N LYS A 185 -29.04 9.72 -6.82
CA LYS A 185 -29.12 10.26 -8.19
C LYS A 185 -28.52 11.65 -8.33
N ASP A 186 -28.32 12.33 -7.20
CA ASP A 186 -27.99 13.77 -7.18
C ASP A 186 -26.79 14.12 -6.27
N LEU A 187 -26.19 13.14 -5.57
CA LEU A 187 -25.11 13.30 -4.57
C LEU A 187 -25.55 14.04 -3.28
N GLU A 188 -26.79 14.41 -3.16
CA GLU A 188 -27.36 15.11 -1.99
C GLU A 188 -28.28 14.19 -1.19
N ASN A 189 -29.13 13.43 -1.88
CA ASN A 189 -30.09 12.52 -1.27
C ASN A 189 -29.60 11.08 -1.40
N TRP A 190 -29.21 10.48 -0.27
CA TRP A 190 -28.65 9.13 -0.21
C TRP A 190 -29.61 8.16 0.46
N GLN A 191 -29.86 7.04 -0.18
CA GLN A 191 -30.66 5.95 0.34
C GLN A 191 -29.77 4.81 0.80
N PHE A 192 -29.94 4.36 2.04
CA PHE A 192 -29.24 3.18 2.57
C PHE A 192 -29.83 1.91 2.00
N GLU A 193 -29.00 1.07 1.39
CA GLU A 193 -29.38 -0.17 0.70
C GLU A 193 -28.91 -1.45 1.43
N GLY A 194 -28.35 -1.30 2.65
CA GLY A 194 -27.87 -2.43 3.43
C GLY A 194 -26.47 -2.92 3.08
N ASP A 195 -26.23 -4.22 3.29
CA ASP A 195 -24.93 -4.83 3.04
C ASP A 195 -24.64 -4.90 1.53
N PHE A 196 -23.46 -4.41 1.11
CA PHE A 196 -22.93 -4.61 -0.23
C PHE A 196 -22.19 -5.95 -0.34
N TRP A 197 -21.35 -6.25 0.67
CA TRP A 197 -20.59 -7.50 0.76
C TRP A 197 -20.32 -7.86 2.22
N ALA A 198 -20.79 -9.00 2.67
CA ALA A 198 -20.75 -9.45 4.06
C ALA A 198 -20.25 -10.90 4.17
N PRO A 199 -18.94 -11.14 3.89
CA PRO A 199 -18.39 -12.49 3.79
C PRO A 199 -18.08 -13.14 5.14
N ASN A 200 -18.14 -12.41 6.26
CA ASN A 200 -17.78 -12.84 7.62
C ASN A 200 -16.32 -13.35 7.72
N LEU A 201 -15.41 -12.72 6.99
CA LEU A 201 -13.99 -13.11 6.96
C LEU A 201 -13.13 -12.38 7.99
N TYR A 202 -13.46 -11.10 8.28
CA TYR A 202 -12.62 -10.20 9.07
C TYR A 202 -13.44 -9.36 10.03
N THR A 203 -12.74 -8.72 10.95
CA THR A 203 -13.36 -7.78 11.90
C THR A 203 -13.82 -6.50 11.21
N MET A 204 -13.03 -6.00 10.25
CA MET A 204 -13.29 -4.77 9.51
C MET A 204 -12.67 -4.82 8.11
N PHE A 205 -13.29 -4.13 7.18
CA PHE A 205 -12.75 -3.81 5.85
C PHE A 205 -12.56 -2.30 5.78
N GLU A 206 -11.34 -1.86 5.56
CA GLU A 206 -10.98 -0.45 5.42
C GLU A 206 -10.67 -0.10 3.97
N MET A 207 -10.75 1.18 3.64
CA MET A 207 -10.36 1.73 2.34
C MET A 207 -11.00 1.01 1.12
N PRO A 208 -12.29 0.62 1.17
CA PRO A 208 -12.87 -0.08 0.02
C PRO A 208 -12.88 0.79 -1.22
N GLN A 209 -12.63 0.18 -2.37
CA GLN A 209 -12.72 0.85 -3.66
C GLN A 209 -13.15 -0.15 -4.75
N LEU A 210 -14.04 0.32 -5.62
CA LEU A 210 -14.48 -0.42 -6.81
C LEU A 210 -13.90 0.24 -8.06
N PHE A 211 -13.40 -0.57 -8.98
CA PHE A 211 -13.04 -0.11 -10.33
C PHE A 211 -13.19 -1.22 -11.35
N LYS A 212 -13.30 -0.83 -12.61
CA LYS A 212 -13.34 -1.75 -13.74
C LYS A 212 -12.04 -1.69 -14.53
N MET A 213 -11.53 -2.87 -14.93
CA MET A 213 -10.41 -3.00 -15.87
C MET A 213 -10.71 -4.14 -16.84
N GLY A 214 -10.70 -3.84 -18.14
CA GLY A 214 -11.25 -4.76 -19.12
C GLY A 214 -12.72 -5.07 -18.82
N ASP A 215 -13.06 -6.37 -18.83
CA ASP A 215 -14.42 -6.85 -18.54
C ASP A 215 -14.66 -7.21 -17.07
N TRP A 216 -13.72 -6.92 -16.20
CA TRP A 216 -13.80 -7.31 -14.81
C TRP A 216 -13.92 -6.12 -13.88
N TRP A 217 -14.74 -6.27 -12.85
CA TRP A 217 -14.78 -5.42 -11.67
C TRP A 217 -13.82 -5.94 -10.63
N TYR A 218 -13.17 -5.01 -9.94
CA TYR A 218 -12.26 -5.27 -8.83
C TYR A 218 -12.72 -4.49 -7.61
N LEU A 219 -12.77 -5.19 -6.48
CA LEU A 219 -13.02 -4.63 -5.16
C LEU A 219 -11.71 -4.70 -4.38
N VAL A 220 -11.08 -3.56 -4.16
CA VAL A 220 -9.88 -3.43 -3.31
C VAL A 220 -10.30 -3.06 -1.90
N TYR A 221 -9.61 -3.59 -0.91
CA TYR A 221 -9.81 -3.26 0.50
C TYR A 221 -8.57 -3.63 1.32
N SER A 222 -8.42 -3.01 2.50
CA SER A 222 -7.43 -3.37 3.52
C SER A 222 -8.12 -4.02 4.71
N GLU A 223 -7.44 -4.96 5.35
CA GLU A 223 -7.92 -5.54 6.60
C GLU A 223 -6.80 -5.59 7.64
N TYR A 224 -7.10 -5.33 8.88
CA TYR A 224 -6.11 -5.26 9.96
C TYR A 224 -6.28 -6.31 11.06
N SER A 225 -7.28 -7.18 10.94
CA SER A 225 -7.64 -8.08 12.03
C SER A 225 -6.84 -9.39 12.04
N ILE A 226 -6.47 -9.91 10.86
CA ILE A 226 -5.82 -11.22 10.72
C ILE A 226 -4.52 -11.14 9.96
N LYS A 227 -4.54 -10.66 8.72
CA LYS A 227 -3.37 -10.66 7.81
C LYS A 227 -2.71 -9.30 7.68
N ASN A 228 -3.45 -8.22 7.91
CA ASN A 228 -2.99 -6.83 7.78
C ASN A 228 -2.40 -6.54 6.39
N LYS A 229 -3.16 -6.82 5.34
CA LYS A 229 -2.74 -6.65 3.95
C LYS A 229 -3.80 -5.92 3.14
N VAL A 230 -3.39 -5.39 2.00
CA VAL A 230 -4.29 -4.88 0.96
C VAL A 230 -4.66 -6.02 0.03
N PHE A 231 -5.94 -6.31 -0.05
CA PHE A 231 -6.51 -7.39 -0.84
C PHE A 231 -7.39 -6.91 -1.97
N TYR A 232 -7.68 -7.79 -2.92
CA TYR A 232 -8.72 -7.56 -3.89
C TYR A 232 -9.60 -8.80 -4.10
N ARG A 233 -10.79 -8.55 -4.61
CA ARG A 233 -11.71 -9.52 -5.16
C ARG A 233 -12.05 -9.11 -6.59
N MET A 234 -12.49 -10.06 -7.40
CA MET A 234 -12.84 -9.80 -8.79
C MET A 234 -14.21 -10.39 -9.12
N SER A 235 -14.92 -9.75 -10.06
CA SER A 235 -16.25 -10.17 -10.51
C SER A 235 -16.53 -9.71 -11.94
N LYS A 236 -17.38 -10.43 -12.66
CA LYS A 236 -17.93 -9.97 -13.96
C LYS A 236 -19.07 -8.95 -13.77
N SER A 237 -19.59 -8.81 -12.56
CA SER A 237 -20.69 -7.91 -12.24
C SER A 237 -20.36 -7.01 -11.04
N LEU A 238 -20.80 -5.75 -11.07
CA LEU A 238 -20.69 -4.83 -9.96
C LEU A 238 -21.35 -5.36 -8.68
N ASN A 239 -22.35 -6.20 -8.80
CA ASN A 239 -23.08 -6.77 -7.68
C ASN A 239 -22.52 -8.14 -7.21
N GLY A 240 -21.37 -8.56 -7.74
CA GLY A 240 -20.77 -9.86 -7.45
C GLY A 240 -21.35 -11.01 -8.32
N PRO A 241 -21.08 -12.26 -8.00
CA PRO A 241 -20.32 -12.69 -6.83
C PRO A 241 -18.84 -12.28 -6.89
N TRP A 242 -18.29 -11.89 -5.72
CA TRP A 242 -16.90 -11.49 -5.56
C TRP A 242 -16.01 -12.70 -5.30
N VAL A 243 -15.20 -13.07 -6.28
CA VAL A 243 -14.32 -14.25 -6.20
C VAL A 243 -12.92 -13.87 -5.77
N LYS A 244 -12.29 -14.78 -5.03
CA LYS A 244 -10.91 -14.65 -4.57
C LYS A 244 -9.97 -15.21 -5.64
N PRO A 245 -8.97 -14.45 -6.13
CA PRO A 245 -7.90 -14.99 -6.96
C PRO A 245 -6.94 -15.87 -6.13
N LYS A 246 -6.05 -16.64 -6.80
CA LYS A 246 -5.05 -17.47 -6.12
C LYS A 246 -4.16 -16.61 -5.20
N ASP A 247 -3.62 -15.51 -5.72
CA ASP A 247 -2.97 -14.45 -4.96
C ASP A 247 -3.89 -13.23 -4.87
N GLU A 248 -4.44 -13.00 -3.69
CA GLU A 248 -5.44 -11.97 -3.43
C GLU A 248 -4.84 -10.64 -2.95
N ALA A 249 -3.53 -10.62 -2.64
CA ALA A 249 -2.86 -9.46 -2.07
C ALA A 249 -2.01 -8.74 -3.13
N PHE A 250 -1.87 -7.43 -2.99
CA PHE A 250 -0.91 -6.67 -3.81
C PHE A 250 0.51 -6.74 -3.24
N ASP A 251 0.63 -6.91 -1.91
CA ASP A 251 1.89 -6.86 -1.20
C ASP A 251 1.87 -7.68 0.10
N GLY A 252 2.96 -7.64 0.86
CA GLY A 252 3.05 -8.14 2.23
C GLY A 252 2.36 -7.21 3.25
N ARG A 253 2.56 -7.52 4.53
CA ARG A 253 2.00 -6.73 5.65
C ARG A 253 2.58 -5.31 5.73
N ALA A 254 3.77 -5.08 5.22
CA ALA A 254 4.41 -3.77 5.19
C ALA A 254 3.97 -2.91 4.00
N TYR A 255 2.69 -3.00 3.61
CA TYR A 255 2.07 -2.13 2.64
C TYR A 255 0.57 -2.07 2.93
N TYR A 256 0.04 -0.88 3.25
CA TYR A 256 -1.30 -0.80 3.80
C TYR A 256 -2.12 0.37 3.27
N ALA A 257 -3.45 0.32 3.52
CA ALA A 257 -4.47 1.34 3.26
C ALA A 257 -4.48 1.84 1.81
N ALA A 258 -4.23 0.95 0.83
CA ALA A 258 -4.07 1.36 -0.54
C ALA A 258 -5.40 1.52 -1.29
N ARG A 259 -5.46 2.58 -2.10
CA ARG A 259 -6.47 2.84 -3.13
C ARG A 259 -5.80 3.08 -4.48
N THR A 260 -6.58 3.18 -5.53
CA THR A 260 -6.05 3.34 -6.89
C THR A 260 -6.57 4.61 -7.55
N ALA A 261 -5.78 5.17 -8.48
CA ALA A 261 -6.23 6.17 -9.44
C ALA A 261 -5.82 5.78 -10.86
N PHE A 262 -6.61 6.20 -11.84
CA PHE A 262 -6.39 5.94 -13.27
C PHE A 262 -6.26 7.27 -14.01
N ASP A 263 -5.12 7.50 -14.65
CA ASP A 263 -4.80 8.75 -15.35
C ASP A 263 -5.23 8.78 -16.83
N GLY A 264 -6.02 7.80 -17.25
CA GLY A 264 -6.40 7.58 -18.64
C GLY A 264 -5.49 6.61 -19.40
N LYS A 265 -4.31 6.28 -18.87
CA LYS A 265 -3.32 5.37 -19.49
C LYS A 265 -2.95 4.20 -18.58
N ARG A 266 -2.70 4.48 -17.33
CA ARG A 266 -2.27 3.50 -16.33
C ARG A 266 -3.03 3.66 -15.02
N ARG A 267 -3.10 2.57 -14.27
CA ARG A 267 -3.67 2.57 -12.92
C ARG A 267 -2.55 2.39 -11.91
N VAL A 268 -2.50 3.27 -10.94
CA VAL A 268 -1.50 3.25 -9.88
C VAL A 268 -2.18 2.96 -8.55
N LEU A 269 -1.55 2.15 -7.72
CA LEU A 269 -1.91 1.82 -6.35
C LEU A 269 -1.15 2.76 -5.40
N PHE A 270 -1.87 3.39 -4.48
CA PHE A 270 -1.38 4.39 -3.54
C PHE A 270 -1.51 3.84 -2.13
N GLY A 271 -0.45 3.28 -1.61
CA GLY A 271 -0.38 2.78 -0.24
C GLY A 271 0.86 3.31 0.48
N TRP A 272 0.94 3.05 1.75
CA TRP A 272 2.08 3.46 2.56
C TRP A 272 2.77 2.25 3.23
N VAL A 273 4.09 2.36 3.36
CA VAL A 273 4.94 1.39 4.07
C VAL A 273 5.02 1.84 5.54
N PRO A 274 4.44 1.05 6.47
CA PRO A 274 4.31 1.43 7.87
C PRO A 274 5.64 1.59 8.58
N THR A 275 5.64 2.42 9.62
CA THR A 275 6.70 2.43 10.61
C THR A 275 6.52 1.29 11.62
N LYS A 276 7.54 1.06 12.46
CA LYS A 276 7.47 0.16 13.61
C LYS A 276 7.68 0.94 14.90
N VAL A 277 7.07 0.47 15.98
CA VAL A 277 7.19 1.04 17.32
C VAL A 277 8.66 1.22 17.69
N GLY A 278 9.03 2.43 18.09
CA GLY A 278 10.38 2.75 18.51
C GLY A 278 11.43 2.67 17.40
N LEU A 279 11.03 2.65 16.12
CA LEU A 279 11.91 2.52 14.96
C LEU A 279 12.85 1.29 15.11
N ASN A 280 12.26 0.15 15.40
CA ASN A 280 13.00 -1.08 15.73
C ASN A 280 12.40 -2.28 14.99
N ASP A 281 13.26 -3.10 14.39
CA ASP A 281 12.88 -4.28 13.60
C ASP A 281 12.12 -5.34 14.40
N MET A 282 12.34 -5.43 15.68
CA MET A 282 11.71 -6.41 16.57
C MET A 282 10.29 -6.03 16.97
N ASN A 283 9.89 -4.77 16.77
CA ASN A 283 8.63 -4.26 17.25
C ASN A 283 7.52 -4.36 16.21
N ASN A 284 6.28 -4.23 16.68
CA ASN A 284 5.10 -4.22 15.83
C ASN A 284 5.05 -2.99 14.91
N TYR A 285 4.32 -3.14 13.80
CA TYR A 285 3.99 -2.01 12.93
C TYR A 285 3.07 -1.01 13.63
N GLU A 286 3.21 0.25 13.23
CA GLU A 286 2.35 1.37 13.62
C GLU A 286 1.62 1.91 12.39
N TRP A 287 0.50 2.61 12.60
CA TRP A 287 -0.24 3.29 11.54
C TRP A 287 0.58 4.44 10.96
N GLY A 288 0.53 4.60 9.61
CA GLY A 288 1.25 5.63 8.88
C GLY A 288 2.71 5.27 8.60
N GLY A 289 3.26 5.94 7.61
CA GLY A 289 4.62 5.68 7.14
C GLY A 289 4.99 6.53 5.93
N THR A 290 5.54 5.91 4.89
CA THR A 290 6.03 6.55 3.66
C THR A 290 5.19 6.08 2.48
N PHE A 291 4.76 7.01 1.62
CA PHE A 291 4.03 6.69 0.40
C PHE A 291 4.92 5.94 -0.60
N VAL A 292 4.45 4.79 -1.08
CA VAL A 292 5.10 3.99 -2.12
C VAL A 292 4.09 3.69 -3.24
N PRO A 293 4.26 4.27 -4.44
CA PRO A 293 3.39 3.99 -5.57
C PRO A 293 3.76 2.65 -6.23
N GLN A 294 2.74 1.91 -6.69
CA GLN A 294 2.91 0.71 -7.50
C GLN A 294 1.97 0.77 -8.71
N GLU A 295 2.45 0.48 -9.90
CA GLU A 295 1.58 0.39 -11.06
C GLU A 295 0.87 -0.95 -11.12
N ILE A 296 -0.45 -0.94 -11.31
CA ILE A 296 -1.27 -2.16 -11.46
C ILE A 296 -1.47 -2.45 -12.94
N TYR A 297 -1.38 -3.73 -13.30
CA TYR A 297 -1.76 -4.23 -14.61
C TYR A 297 -2.59 -5.51 -14.50
N GLN A 298 -3.41 -5.76 -15.52
CA GLN A 298 -4.20 -7.00 -15.62
C GLN A 298 -3.36 -8.07 -16.33
N ARG A 299 -3.23 -9.24 -15.69
CA ARG A 299 -2.58 -10.42 -16.30
C ARG A 299 -3.52 -11.10 -17.30
N ALA A 300 -2.99 -12.01 -18.11
CA ALA A 300 -3.75 -12.74 -19.12
C ALA A 300 -4.94 -13.55 -18.54
N ASP A 301 -4.85 -14.00 -17.30
CA ASP A 301 -5.91 -14.69 -16.57
C ASP A 301 -6.88 -13.73 -15.85
N ASN A 302 -6.76 -12.43 -16.11
CA ASN A 302 -7.49 -11.32 -15.51
C ASN A 302 -7.18 -11.08 -14.01
N THR A 303 -6.24 -11.77 -13.40
CA THR A 303 -5.73 -11.38 -12.08
C THR A 303 -4.89 -10.11 -12.18
N LEU A 304 -4.69 -9.44 -11.04
CA LEU A 304 -3.90 -8.21 -11.01
C LEU A 304 -2.46 -8.50 -10.61
N GLY A 305 -1.54 -7.87 -11.34
CA GLY A 305 -0.12 -7.79 -10.98
C GLY A 305 0.27 -6.36 -10.66
N VAL A 306 1.41 -6.21 -9.97
CA VAL A 306 2.01 -4.92 -9.68
C VAL A 306 3.44 -4.86 -10.21
N ARG A 307 3.88 -3.63 -10.53
CA ARG A 307 5.25 -3.35 -10.96
C ARG A 307 5.66 -1.97 -10.46
N PRO A 308 6.98 -1.67 -10.38
CA PRO A 308 7.41 -0.32 -10.03
C PRO A 308 6.94 0.68 -11.07
N VAL A 309 6.69 1.92 -10.64
CA VAL A 309 6.45 3.02 -11.56
C VAL A 309 7.69 3.25 -12.42
N ALA A 310 7.51 3.29 -13.73
CA ALA A 310 8.61 3.30 -14.68
C ALA A 310 9.52 4.52 -14.53
N GLU A 311 8.95 5.69 -14.24
CA GLU A 311 9.68 6.95 -14.07
C GLU A 311 10.61 6.90 -12.85
N ILE A 312 10.21 6.25 -11.76
CA ILE A 312 11.11 6.02 -10.61
C ILE A 312 12.34 5.21 -11.04
N CYS A 313 12.15 4.13 -11.81
CA CYS A 313 13.26 3.33 -12.33
C CYS A 313 14.14 4.11 -13.33
N ALA A 314 13.52 4.99 -14.12
CA ALA A 314 14.21 5.82 -15.11
C ALA A 314 15.02 6.96 -14.47
N ALA A 315 14.61 7.45 -13.28
CA ALA A 315 15.30 8.48 -12.55
C ALA A 315 16.67 8.04 -11.99
N PHE A 316 16.96 6.74 -12.01
CA PHE A 316 18.30 6.24 -11.72
C PHE A 316 19.20 6.41 -12.93
N ALA A 317 20.15 7.35 -12.85
CA ALA A 317 21.16 7.62 -13.87
C ALA A 317 22.38 6.69 -13.72
N ASN A 318 23.33 6.79 -14.65
CA ASN A 318 24.62 6.10 -14.60
C ASN A 318 24.52 4.59 -14.26
N LYS A 319 23.51 3.93 -14.85
CA LYS A 319 23.31 2.49 -14.67
C LYS A 319 24.55 1.73 -15.13
N ARG A 320 25.14 1.00 -14.21
CA ARG A 320 26.29 0.13 -14.44
C ARG A 320 25.81 -1.25 -14.84
N GLU A 321 26.25 -1.75 -15.99
CA GLU A 321 26.05 -3.13 -16.38
C GLU A 321 27.09 -4.02 -15.69
N ILE A 322 26.64 -5.16 -15.22
CA ILE A 322 27.46 -6.21 -14.62
C ILE A 322 27.38 -7.45 -15.54
N PRO A 323 28.51 -8.09 -15.85
CA PRO A 323 28.48 -9.30 -16.65
C PRO A 323 27.53 -10.36 -16.08
N PRO A 324 26.91 -11.19 -16.94
CA PRO A 324 26.07 -12.30 -16.49
C PRO A 324 26.78 -13.16 -15.44
N GLN A 325 26.00 -13.66 -14.48
CA GLN A 325 26.49 -14.50 -13.40
C GLN A 325 25.76 -15.83 -13.39
N GLU A 326 26.53 -16.91 -13.18
CA GLU A 326 26.01 -18.25 -12.92
C GLU A 326 26.48 -18.69 -11.54
N LEU A 327 25.53 -19.14 -10.71
CA LEU A 327 25.81 -19.79 -9.43
C LEU A 327 25.36 -21.24 -9.56
N GLN A 328 26.23 -22.18 -9.20
CA GLN A 328 25.91 -23.61 -9.28
C GLN A 328 26.43 -24.34 -8.06
N THR A 329 25.54 -25.10 -7.41
CA THR A 329 25.93 -25.87 -6.24
C THR A 329 25.10 -27.15 -6.10
N THR A 330 25.57 -28.08 -5.26
CA THR A 330 24.90 -29.34 -4.92
C THR A 330 24.98 -29.54 -3.40
N ASP A 331 23.85 -29.68 -2.75
CA ASP A 331 23.72 -29.91 -1.30
C ASP A 331 24.41 -28.87 -0.41
N THR A 332 24.65 -27.66 -0.95
CA THR A 332 25.24 -26.53 -0.23
C THR A 332 24.59 -25.23 -0.63
N LEU A 333 25.00 -24.13 -0.01
CA LEU A 333 24.68 -22.78 -0.41
C LEU A 333 25.87 -22.16 -1.14
N GLU A 334 25.63 -21.63 -2.34
CA GLU A 334 26.57 -20.78 -3.08
C GLU A 334 26.15 -19.33 -2.93
N GLU A 335 27.09 -18.43 -2.67
CA GLU A 335 26.87 -16.99 -2.58
C GLU A 335 27.81 -16.23 -3.51
N LYS A 336 27.26 -15.24 -4.20
CA LYS A 336 28.02 -14.32 -5.05
C LYS A 336 27.78 -12.87 -4.62
N GLU A 337 28.83 -12.20 -4.19
CA GLU A 337 28.81 -10.74 -4.01
C GLU A 337 28.77 -10.05 -5.37
N LEU A 338 27.75 -9.23 -5.62
CA LEU A 338 27.57 -8.49 -6.87
C LEU A 338 28.02 -7.04 -6.72
N ILE A 339 27.70 -6.41 -5.60
CA ILE A 339 27.97 -4.99 -5.32
C ILE A 339 28.59 -4.88 -3.93
N LYS A 340 29.79 -4.30 -3.85
CA LYS A 340 30.51 -4.09 -2.57
C LYS A 340 29.98 -2.92 -1.76
N ASP A 341 29.52 -1.87 -2.45
CA ASP A 341 28.96 -0.67 -1.82
C ASP A 341 27.76 -0.20 -2.63
N THR A 342 26.57 -0.47 -2.10
CA THR A 342 25.31 -0.07 -2.72
C THR A 342 24.91 1.36 -2.36
N GLY A 343 25.46 1.93 -1.26
CA GLY A 343 24.83 3.07 -0.62
C GLY A 343 23.47 2.70 0.00
N GLU A 344 22.67 3.71 0.28
CA GLU A 344 21.36 3.57 0.95
C GLU A 344 20.16 3.84 0.01
N HIS A 345 20.41 4.30 -1.20
CA HIS A 345 19.39 4.59 -2.22
C HIS A 345 19.88 4.00 -3.54
N PHE A 346 19.24 2.92 -3.98
CA PHE A 346 19.69 2.25 -5.19
C PHE A 346 18.58 1.49 -5.91
N TYR A 347 18.85 1.22 -7.17
CA TYR A 347 18.10 0.37 -8.06
C TYR A 347 18.99 -0.79 -8.52
N PHE A 348 18.46 -1.99 -8.45
CA PHE A 348 19.05 -3.20 -8.97
C PHE A 348 18.04 -3.91 -9.86
N HIS A 349 18.47 -4.35 -11.01
CA HIS A 349 17.66 -5.08 -11.99
C HIS A 349 18.43 -6.27 -12.55
N THR A 350 17.76 -7.38 -12.75
CA THR A 350 18.32 -8.54 -13.45
C THR A 350 17.21 -9.42 -14.02
N LYS A 351 17.55 -10.15 -15.07
CA LYS A 351 16.77 -11.30 -15.52
C LYS A 351 17.27 -12.53 -14.80
N ILE A 352 16.36 -13.33 -14.25
CA ILE A 352 16.73 -14.57 -13.56
C ILE A 352 16.08 -15.78 -14.19
N SER A 353 16.82 -16.87 -14.24
CA SER A 353 16.31 -18.21 -14.52
C SER A 353 17.01 -19.24 -13.64
N PHE A 354 16.39 -20.39 -13.42
CA PHE A 354 16.93 -21.41 -12.52
C PHE A 354 16.60 -22.81 -12.99
N SER A 355 17.46 -23.78 -12.60
CA SER A 355 17.28 -25.21 -12.90
C SER A 355 16.22 -25.83 -11.97
N LYS A 356 15.67 -26.99 -12.34
CA LYS A 356 14.62 -27.68 -11.58
C LYS A 356 15.06 -28.10 -10.17
N SER A 357 16.36 -28.27 -9.96
CA SER A 357 16.93 -28.70 -8.68
C SER A 357 17.12 -27.58 -7.65
N VAL A 358 16.92 -26.31 -8.03
CA VAL A 358 17.01 -25.21 -7.08
C VAL A 358 15.91 -25.28 -6.04
N SER A 359 16.28 -25.35 -4.77
CA SER A 359 15.35 -25.34 -3.64
C SER A 359 14.94 -23.92 -3.25
N ASP A 360 15.92 -23.03 -3.21
CA ASP A 360 15.72 -21.61 -2.95
C ASP A 360 16.84 -20.76 -3.54
N PHE A 361 16.55 -19.49 -3.76
CA PHE A 361 17.54 -18.46 -4.04
C PHE A 361 17.15 -17.16 -3.34
N SER A 362 18.11 -16.27 -3.11
CA SER A 362 17.81 -15.02 -2.44
C SER A 362 18.62 -13.83 -2.94
N ILE A 363 18.06 -12.62 -2.67
CA ILE A 363 18.76 -11.34 -2.78
C ILE A 363 19.02 -10.84 -1.37
N ARG A 364 20.28 -10.71 -0.98
CA ARG A 364 20.72 -10.23 0.33
C ARG A 364 21.11 -8.77 0.24
N LEU A 365 20.51 -7.96 1.09
CA LEU A 365 20.64 -6.50 1.13
C LEU A 365 21.23 -6.06 2.47
N TYR A 366 21.93 -4.93 2.47
CA TYR A 366 22.63 -4.41 3.66
C TYR A 366 23.54 -5.48 4.31
N ARG A 367 24.12 -6.34 3.48
CA ARG A 367 24.95 -7.42 3.98
C ARG A 367 26.28 -6.88 4.51
N ASN A 368 26.68 -7.41 5.67
CA ASN A 368 28.02 -7.23 6.23
C ASN A 368 28.85 -8.49 5.98
N PRO A 369 29.88 -8.45 5.11
CA PRO A 369 30.70 -9.62 4.82
C PRO A 369 31.46 -10.19 6.02
N ALA A 370 31.72 -9.38 7.07
CA ALA A 370 32.45 -9.81 8.25
C ALA A 370 31.61 -10.57 9.28
N THR A 371 30.31 -10.21 9.39
CA THR A 371 29.36 -10.83 10.35
C THR A 371 28.34 -11.72 9.66
N ASP A 372 28.29 -11.68 8.35
CA ASP A 372 27.30 -12.35 7.48
C ASP A 372 25.84 -11.91 7.68
N GLU A 373 25.62 -10.86 8.48
CA GLU A 373 24.28 -10.31 8.71
C GLU A 373 23.77 -9.54 7.49
N SER A 374 22.48 -9.73 7.17
CA SER A 374 21.81 -9.08 6.05
C SER A 374 20.29 -9.11 6.23
N TYR A 375 19.56 -8.36 5.41
CA TYR A 375 18.16 -8.68 5.11
C TYR A 375 18.12 -9.50 3.82
N GLU A 376 17.23 -10.48 3.77
CA GLU A 376 17.17 -11.45 2.69
C GLU A 376 15.76 -11.57 2.12
N PHE A 377 15.59 -11.19 0.85
CA PHE A 377 14.42 -11.60 0.08
C PHE A 377 14.68 -13.02 -0.44
N ARG A 378 14.06 -14.00 0.20
CA ARG A 378 14.21 -15.42 -0.12
C ARG A 378 13.05 -15.91 -0.96
N PHE A 379 13.35 -16.52 -2.08
CA PHE A 379 12.44 -17.23 -2.97
C PHE A 379 12.55 -18.73 -2.66
N ASN A 380 11.73 -19.22 -1.75
CA ASN A 380 11.63 -20.63 -1.41
C ASN A 380 10.74 -21.32 -2.45
N LEU A 381 11.33 -22.07 -3.37
CA LEU A 381 10.64 -22.72 -4.48
C LEU A 381 9.88 -23.96 -4.03
N ASP A 382 10.38 -24.68 -3.03
CA ASP A 382 9.75 -25.87 -2.46
C ASP A 382 8.42 -25.50 -1.76
N GLU A 383 8.39 -24.36 -1.05
CA GLU A 383 7.20 -23.84 -0.39
C GLU A 383 6.37 -22.86 -1.26
N SER A 384 6.85 -22.54 -2.46
CA SER A 384 6.24 -21.54 -3.35
C SER A 384 5.97 -20.20 -2.64
N CYS A 385 6.99 -19.68 -1.94
CA CYS A 385 6.85 -18.50 -1.10
C CYS A 385 8.06 -17.56 -1.25
N LEU A 386 7.78 -16.26 -1.43
CA LEU A 386 8.73 -15.16 -1.24
C LEU A 386 8.58 -14.64 0.18
N THR A 387 9.68 -14.53 0.92
CA THR A 387 9.73 -13.96 2.27
C THR A 387 10.78 -12.89 2.40
N LEU A 388 10.68 -12.04 3.41
CA LEU A 388 11.77 -11.20 3.86
C LEU A 388 12.08 -11.51 5.33
N ASP A 389 13.35 -11.81 5.60
CA ASP A 389 13.87 -12.03 6.95
C ASP A 389 15.25 -11.40 7.14
N LYS A 390 15.68 -11.31 8.40
CA LYS A 390 17.07 -11.08 8.75
C LYS A 390 17.83 -12.41 8.65
N ASN A 391 19.00 -12.44 8.04
CA ASN A 391 19.85 -13.62 7.93
C ASN A 391 21.29 -13.28 8.36
N PRO A 392 21.95 -14.12 9.19
CA PRO A 392 21.38 -15.21 9.96
C PRO A 392 20.42 -14.69 11.04
N CYS A 393 19.30 -15.37 11.23
CA CYS A 393 18.33 -15.03 12.26
C CYS A 393 18.73 -15.62 13.63
N TYR A 394 19.90 -15.24 14.06
CA TYR A 394 20.41 -15.57 15.38
C TYR A 394 20.45 -14.29 16.22
N ARG A 395 19.73 -14.17 17.23
CA ARG A 395 18.75 -15.10 17.79
C ARG A 395 17.44 -14.97 17.02
N TRP A 396 16.63 -16.02 16.89
CA TRP A 396 15.39 -16.10 16.10
C TRP A 396 14.36 -14.95 16.32
N TYR A 397 14.43 -14.24 17.43
CA TYR A 397 13.55 -13.12 17.78
C TYR A 397 14.09 -11.75 17.37
N GLN A 398 15.14 -11.67 16.58
CA GLN A 398 15.77 -10.38 16.23
C GLN A 398 15.07 -9.60 15.12
N MET A 399 14.04 -10.16 14.54
CA MET A 399 13.19 -9.47 13.56
C MET A 399 11.75 -9.96 13.63
N MET A 400 10.81 -9.03 13.47
CA MET A 400 9.40 -9.36 13.31
C MET A 400 9.05 -9.41 11.81
N SER A 401 9.11 -10.61 11.23
CA SER A 401 8.83 -10.87 9.80
C SER A 401 7.41 -11.36 9.51
N LYS A 402 6.57 -11.50 10.53
CA LYS A 402 5.19 -11.98 10.37
C LYS A 402 4.43 -11.19 9.30
N GLY A 403 3.97 -11.90 8.25
CA GLY A 403 3.22 -11.32 7.14
C GLY A 403 4.08 -10.65 6.06
N LEU A 404 5.41 -10.67 6.20
CA LEU A 404 6.35 -10.30 5.13
C LEU A 404 6.57 -11.48 4.20
N ASN A 405 5.48 -11.91 3.55
CA ASN A 405 5.49 -13.06 2.66
C ASN A 405 4.47 -12.91 1.53
N ARG A 406 4.79 -13.51 0.37
CA ARG A 406 3.94 -13.58 -0.81
C ARG A 406 3.96 -14.98 -1.42
N PRO A 407 2.83 -15.49 -1.90
CA PRO A 407 2.85 -16.68 -2.73
C PRO A 407 3.55 -16.38 -4.05
N ILE A 408 4.33 -17.33 -4.56
CA ILE A 408 4.96 -17.28 -5.88
C ILE A 408 4.63 -18.56 -6.66
N ASP A 409 4.69 -18.48 -7.99
CA ASP A 409 4.49 -19.64 -8.87
C ASP A 409 5.54 -19.61 -10.00
N LEU A 410 6.80 -19.76 -9.60
CA LEU A 410 7.94 -19.71 -10.52
C LEU A 410 8.22 -21.11 -11.11
N LYS A 411 8.59 -21.15 -12.39
CA LYS A 411 8.86 -22.38 -13.12
C LYS A 411 10.33 -22.42 -13.56
N ALA A 412 10.99 -23.54 -13.30
CA ALA A 412 12.33 -23.78 -13.78
C ALA A 412 12.44 -23.60 -15.29
N GLY A 413 13.55 -23.03 -15.74
CA GLY A 413 13.85 -22.78 -17.15
C GLY A 413 13.10 -21.58 -17.76
N LYS A 414 12.21 -20.92 -17.03
CA LYS A 414 11.57 -19.66 -17.44
C LYS A 414 12.40 -18.48 -16.93
N GLU A 415 12.54 -17.45 -17.77
CA GLU A 415 13.17 -16.19 -17.39
C GLU A 415 12.15 -15.26 -16.71
N TYR A 416 12.59 -14.57 -15.66
CA TYR A 416 11.79 -13.62 -14.87
C TYR A 416 12.52 -12.28 -14.72
N ASP A 417 11.78 -11.20 -14.75
CA ASP A 417 12.25 -9.82 -14.55
C ASP A 417 12.23 -9.49 -13.05
N LEU A 418 13.39 -9.33 -12.43
CA LEU A 418 13.54 -9.02 -11.01
C LEU A 418 14.06 -7.59 -10.85
N LYS A 419 13.38 -6.79 -10.03
CA LYS A 419 13.80 -5.43 -9.68
C LYS A 419 13.79 -5.24 -8.17
N VAL A 420 14.82 -4.55 -7.68
CA VAL A 420 14.93 -4.12 -6.28
C VAL A 420 15.10 -2.60 -6.24
N ILE A 421 14.32 -1.95 -5.40
CA ILE A 421 14.46 -0.52 -5.09
C ILE A 421 14.66 -0.40 -3.58
N VAL A 422 15.75 0.24 -3.18
CA VAL A 422 16.03 0.54 -1.78
C VAL A 422 16.06 2.05 -1.61
N ASP A 423 15.30 2.54 -0.64
CA ASP A 423 15.22 3.95 -0.26
C ASP A 423 15.41 4.08 1.25
N ASP A 424 16.66 4.18 1.67
CA ASP A 424 17.09 4.19 3.07
C ASP A 424 16.60 2.93 3.81
N ASN A 425 15.55 3.04 4.58
CA ASN A 425 14.99 1.96 5.38
C ASN A 425 13.81 1.23 4.71
N ILE A 426 13.49 1.56 3.47
CA ILE A 426 12.44 0.86 2.69
C ILE A 426 13.09 -0.03 1.66
N LEU A 427 12.80 -1.32 1.74
CA LEU A 427 13.23 -2.34 0.80
C LEU A 427 12.03 -2.80 -0.02
N THR A 428 12.12 -2.74 -1.34
CA THR A 428 11.07 -3.20 -2.24
C THR A 428 11.63 -4.15 -3.28
N ILE A 429 11.02 -5.31 -3.44
CA ILE A 429 11.33 -6.25 -4.52
C ILE A 429 10.10 -6.49 -5.40
N TYR A 430 10.34 -6.62 -6.70
CA TYR A 430 9.32 -6.97 -7.70
C TYR A 430 9.80 -8.17 -8.51
N LEU A 431 8.94 -9.17 -8.65
CA LEU A 431 9.17 -10.32 -9.53
C LEU A 431 7.84 -10.82 -10.11
N ASP A 432 7.74 -10.89 -11.44
CA ASP A 432 6.58 -11.45 -12.17
C ASP A 432 5.21 -10.90 -11.69
N GLY A 433 5.15 -9.61 -11.43
CA GLY A 433 3.93 -8.95 -10.95
C GLY A 433 3.60 -9.14 -9.48
N THR A 434 4.52 -9.71 -8.72
CA THR A 434 4.48 -9.80 -7.27
C THR A 434 5.40 -8.77 -6.66
N ALA A 435 4.94 -8.03 -5.66
CA ALA A 435 5.76 -7.11 -4.88
C ALA A 435 5.86 -7.55 -3.42
N LEU A 436 6.97 -7.21 -2.78
CA LEU A 436 7.13 -7.29 -1.34
C LEU A 436 7.89 -6.06 -0.84
N ASN A 437 7.19 -5.22 -0.08
CA ASN A 437 7.76 -4.10 0.62
C ASN A 437 8.12 -4.46 2.06
N ALA A 438 9.14 -3.83 2.60
CA ALA A 438 9.47 -3.89 4.01
C ALA A 438 10.10 -2.60 4.49
N ARG A 439 9.98 -2.33 5.79
CA ARG A 439 10.75 -1.31 6.48
C ARG A 439 11.69 -1.98 7.46
N VAL A 440 12.96 -1.62 7.38
CA VAL A 440 14.06 -2.12 8.22
C VAL A 440 14.81 -0.94 8.83
N TYR A 441 15.40 -1.11 9.99
CA TYR A 441 16.04 0.00 10.70
C TYR A 441 17.54 -0.21 10.96
N HIS A 442 17.99 -1.45 10.96
CA HIS A 442 19.40 -1.75 11.17
C HIS A 442 20.10 -1.96 9.83
N LYS A 443 21.20 -1.25 9.60
CA LYS A 443 22.05 -1.43 8.42
C LYS A 443 23.33 -2.14 8.83
N PHE A 444 23.45 -3.42 8.48
CA PHE A 444 24.60 -4.24 8.86
C PHE A 444 25.84 -3.89 8.04
N GLY A 445 25.64 -3.56 6.77
CA GLY A 445 26.66 -3.19 5.79
C GLY A 445 26.04 -2.61 4.53
N HIS A 446 26.79 -2.53 3.46
CA HIS A 446 26.34 -1.97 2.17
C HIS A 446 26.53 -2.93 1.00
N THR A 447 26.73 -4.22 1.24
CA THR A 447 26.92 -5.21 0.18
C THR A 447 25.58 -5.76 -0.28
N LEU A 448 25.46 -5.96 -1.61
CA LEU A 448 24.40 -6.77 -2.22
C LEU A 448 25.01 -8.07 -2.74
N SER A 449 24.43 -9.19 -2.34
CA SER A 449 24.79 -10.52 -2.82
C SER A 449 23.57 -11.33 -3.22
N VAL A 450 23.82 -12.40 -3.96
CA VAL A 450 22.81 -13.37 -4.39
C VAL A 450 23.24 -14.74 -3.93
N THR A 451 22.27 -15.54 -3.46
CA THR A 451 22.52 -16.93 -3.04
C THR A 451 21.66 -17.90 -3.82
N VAL A 452 22.12 -19.13 -3.92
CA VAL A 452 21.34 -20.28 -4.41
C VAL A 452 21.62 -21.50 -3.55
N THR A 453 20.58 -22.29 -3.30
CA THR A 453 20.68 -23.62 -2.66
C THR A 453 20.25 -24.68 -3.65
N ASN A 454 21.14 -25.60 -3.93
CA ASN A 454 21.01 -26.64 -4.95
C ASN A 454 20.83 -26.09 -6.37
N GLY A 455 21.30 -26.85 -7.38
CA GLY A 455 21.07 -26.52 -8.78
C GLY A 455 21.83 -25.30 -9.30
N THR A 456 21.29 -24.69 -10.34
CA THR A 456 21.90 -23.57 -11.05
C THR A 456 20.97 -22.40 -11.08
N LEU A 457 21.44 -21.22 -10.67
CA LEU A 457 20.79 -19.91 -10.82
C LEU A 457 21.58 -19.08 -11.83
N GLN A 458 20.89 -18.57 -12.85
CA GLN A 458 21.43 -17.71 -13.87
C GLN A 458 20.91 -16.29 -13.70
N LEU A 459 21.80 -15.31 -13.73
CA LEU A 459 21.48 -13.88 -13.73
C LEU A 459 22.02 -13.25 -15.02
N ASP A 460 21.12 -12.64 -15.79
CA ASP A 460 21.42 -11.96 -17.04
C ASP A 460 20.95 -10.50 -16.98
N GLN A 461 21.47 -9.64 -17.87
CA GLN A 461 21.11 -8.23 -17.96
C GLN A 461 21.13 -7.53 -16.59
N ILE A 462 22.23 -7.69 -15.86
CA ILE A 462 22.37 -7.14 -14.52
C ILE A 462 22.69 -5.64 -14.62
N GLU A 463 21.80 -4.81 -14.08
CA GLU A 463 21.96 -3.37 -13.98
C GLU A 463 21.94 -2.90 -12.52
N PHE A 464 22.79 -1.94 -12.19
CA PHE A 464 22.83 -1.32 -10.88
C PHE A 464 23.05 0.19 -11.00
N SER A 465 22.32 0.97 -10.19
CA SER A 465 22.59 2.40 -10.01
C SER A 465 22.24 2.85 -8.60
N ASN A 466 23.09 3.69 -8.02
CA ASN A 466 22.82 4.45 -6.79
C ASN A 466 22.84 5.99 -7.05
N ASP A 467 22.70 6.38 -8.30
CA ASP A 467 22.62 7.79 -8.72
C ASP A 467 21.18 8.16 -9.06
N TYR A 468 20.37 8.36 -8.01
CA TYR A 468 18.98 8.81 -8.18
C TYR A 468 18.92 10.33 -8.39
N ARG A 469 18.22 10.76 -9.43
CA ARG A 469 18.11 12.17 -9.82
C ARG A 469 16.64 12.60 -9.89
N LYS A 470 16.32 13.60 -9.07
CA LYS A 470 15.04 14.34 -9.14
C LYS A 470 15.17 15.50 -10.09
#